data_1c2090ba38026f5ac5d3aa268aab3ab3
#
_entry.id   1c2090ba38026f5ac5d3aa268aab3ab3
#
_cell.length_a   1.000
_cell.length_b   1.000
_cell.length_c   1.000
_cell.angle_alpha   90.00
_cell.angle_beta   90.00
_cell.angle_gamma   90.00
#
_symmetry.space_group_name_H-M   'P 1'
#
loop_
_entity.id
_entity.type
_entity.pdbx_description
1 polymer ?
#
loop_
_entity_poly.entity_id
_entity_poly.type
_entity_poly.pdbx_seq_one_letter_code
_entity_poly.pdbx_strand_id
1 'polypeptide(L)'
;MGLHTLFVKLGIEYESEEAKDLTNLLFMYIRYYSLYGSMIIAKERGKFKYFEKSDYSNGKALEKYINGYIKLQPITDKVKEIFENVDIHLPTKEDWINLDLDIRKYGLYNAYQLTQAPNQSSAYLMETSPSVLPVSSEVEVRDYGYLQTIYPMPFLTNENKHLYKSAYDIDQKKMLDLIKVIQEHIDQAISTTINIKSSTSMKEHLGLIIYAWKIGIKSLYYWRTQKQSIMADKEPVCESCSV
;
A
#
# COMPACT_ATOMS: atom_id res chain seq x y z
N MET A 1 4.65 5.00 -1.43
CA MET A 1 5.90 4.25 -1.23
C MET A 1 6.22 4.17 0.25
N GLY A 2 7.05 3.21 0.65
CA GLY A 2 7.54 3.12 2.02
C GLY A 2 6.68 2.34 3.02
N LEU A 3 5.57 1.73 2.60
CA LEU A 3 4.70 1.03 3.55
C LEU A 3 5.41 -0.17 4.20
N HIS A 4 6.12 -0.98 3.40
CA HIS A 4 6.87 -2.12 3.94
C HIS A 4 8.02 -1.65 4.84
N THR A 5 8.76 -0.58 4.46
CA THR A 5 9.77 0.03 5.32
C THR A 5 9.19 0.55 6.64
N LEU A 6 8.01 1.16 6.61
CA LEU A 6 7.31 1.60 7.83
C LEU A 6 7.01 0.41 8.75
N PHE A 7 6.50 -0.69 8.20
CA PHE A 7 6.24 -1.90 8.97
C PHE A 7 7.51 -2.44 9.63
N VAL A 8 8.60 -2.54 8.87
CA VAL A 8 9.88 -3.02 9.42
C VAL A 8 10.40 -2.11 10.54
N LYS A 9 10.34 -0.79 10.38
CA LYS A 9 10.74 0.17 11.43
C LYS A 9 9.91 0.02 12.71
N LEU A 10 8.64 -0.36 12.59
CA LEU A 10 7.74 -0.57 13.71
C LEU A 10 7.72 -2.02 14.21
N GLY A 11 8.52 -2.91 13.61
CA GLY A 11 8.57 -4.32 13.97
C GLY A 11 7.24 -5.04 13.69
N ILE A 12 6.57 -4.71 12.57
CA ILE A 12 5.29 -5.28 12.13
C ILE A 12 5.54 -6.18 10.92
N GLU A 13 5.01 -7.40 10.95
CA GLU A 13 5.03 -8.29 9.79
C GLU A 13 3.99 -7.84 8.75
N TYR A 14 4.35 -7.88 7.47
CA TYR A 14 3.49 -7.43 6.36
C TYR A 14 2.14 -8.15 6.30
N GLU A 15 2.09 -9.43 6.69
CA GLU A 15 0.91 -10.29 6.64
C GLU A 15 0.05 -10.26 7.90
N SER A 16 0.39 -9.41 8.88
CA SER A 16 -0.24 -9.39 10.20
C SER A 16 -1.53 -8.55 10.24
N GLU A 17 -2.32 -8.73 11.29
CA GLU A 17 -3.49 -7.88 11.54
C GLU A 17 -3.07 -6.47 11.95
N GLU A 18 -1.92 -6.31 12.60
CA GLU A 18 -1.32 -5.02 12.94
C GLU A 18 -0.98 -4.22 11.67
N ALA A 19 -0.48 -4.89 10.62
CA ALA A 19 -0.22 -4.25 9.33
C ALA A 19 -1.51 -3.72 8.69
N LYS A 20 -2.61 -4.48 8.76
CA LYS A 20 -3.92 -4.05 8.24
C LYS A 20 -4.50 -2.89 9.06
N ASP A 21 -4.39 -2.98 10.38
CA ASP A 21 -4.89 -1.96 11.31
C ASP A 21 -4.15 -0.63 11.10
N LEU A 22 -2.82 -0.65 11.13
CA LEU A 22 -2.00 0.54 10.88
C LEU A 22 -2.26 1.12 9.48
N THR A 23 -2.39 0.27 8.46
CA THR A 23 -2.67 0.69 7.09
C THR A 23 -4.03 1.37 6.99
N ASN A 24 -5.06 0.82 7.65
CA ASN A 24 -6.38 1.42 7.70
C ASN A 24 -6.31 2.85 8.26
N LEU A 25 -5.67 3.04 9.42
CA LEU A 25 -5.58 4.35 10.06
C LEU A 25 -4.75 5.34 9.23
N LEU A 26 -3.63 4.91 8.67
CA LEU A 26 -2.77 5.75 7.82
C LEU A 26 -3.52 6.25 6.58
N PHE A 27 -4.18 5.36 5.84
CA PHE A 27 -4.90 5.74 4.62
C PHE A 27 -6.21 6.48 4.92
N MET A 28 -6.87 6.17 6.03
CA MET A 28 -7.99 6.97 6.55
C MET A 28 -7.56 8.41 6.84
N TYR A 29 -6.44 8.60 7.52
CA TYR A 29 -5.86 9.91 7.83
C TYR A 29 -5.53 10.69 6.55
N ILE A 30 -4.82 10.08 5.60
CA ILE A 30 -4.49 10.69 4.31
C ILE A 30 -5.79 11.07 3.57
N ARG A 31 -6.81 10.20 3.60
CA ARG A 31 -8.10 10.47 2.98
C ARG A 31 -8.82 11.67 3.58
N TYR A 32 -8.89 11.72 4.89
CA TYR A 32 -9.52 12.84 5.59
C TYR A 32 -8.91 14.18 5.20
N TYR A 33 -7.59 14.31 5.33
CA TYR A 33 -6.91 15.56 5.04
C TYR A 33 -6.84 15.92 3.56
N SER A 34 -6.87 14.94 2.66
CA SER A 34 -6.98 15.20 1.22
C SER A 34 -8.35 15.80 0.85
N LEU A 35 -9.43 15.29 1.45
CA LEU A 35 -10.77 15.85 1.28
C LEU A 35 -10.90 17.23 1.92
N TYR A 36 -10.40 17.38 3.14
CA TYR A 36 -10.39 18.67 3.84
C TYR A 36 -9.65 19.74 3.02
N GLY A 37 -8.45 19.43 2.52
CA GLY A 37 -7.68 20.34 1.67
C GLY A 37 -8.42 20.70 0.37
N SER A 38 -9.04 19.71 -0.30
CA SER A 38 -9.82 19.95 -1.51
C SER A 38 -11.08 20.81 -1.25
N MET A 39 -11.70 20.65 -0.09
CA MET A 39 -12.83 21.48 0.35
C MET A 39 -12.38 22.94 0.63
N ILE A 40 -11.24 23.14 1.28
CA ILE A 40 -10.67 24.49 1.50
C ILE A 40 -10.41 25.19 0.16
N ILE A 41 -9.79 24.50 -0.80
CA ILE A 41 -9.56 25.06 -2.14
C ILE A 41 -10.90 25.39 -2.84
N ALA A 42 -11.92 24.56 -2.65
CA ALA A 42 -13.24 24.80 -3.24
C ALA A 42 -13.92 26.07 -2.68
N LYS A 43 -13.68 26.42 -1.41
CA LYS A 43 -14.16 27.69 -0.82
C LYS A 43 -13.61 28.91 -1.56
N GLU A 44 -12.38 28.83 -2.07
CA GLU A 44 -11.70 29.96 -2.74
C GLU A 44 -11.91 29.95 -4.26
N ARG A 45 -11.89 28.75 -4.89
CA ARG A 45 -11.82 28.62 -6.35
C ARG A 45 -13.06 27.99 -6.98
N GLY A 46 -14.04 27.59 -6.15
CA GLY A 46 -15.22 26.88 -6.58
C GLY A 46 -15.04 25.36 -6.66
N LYS A 47 -16.13 24.66 -6.70
CA LYS A 47 -16.19 23.18 -6.76
C LYS A 47 -16.02 22.67 -8.18
N PHE A 48 -15.63 21.39 -8.33
CA PHE A 48 -15.51 20.76 -9.65
C PHE A 48 -16.87 20.71 -10.37
N LYS A 49 -16.84 20.74 -11.71
CA LYS A 49 -18.01 20.97 -12.59
C LYS A 49 -19.21 20.06 -12.32
N TYR A 50 -18.98 18.80 -11.99
CA TYR A 50 -20.07 17.81 -11.80
C TYR A 50 -20.30 17.43 -10.34
N PHE A 51 -19.90 18.28 -9.39
CA PHE A 51 -20.04 18.03 -7.97
C PHE A 51 -21.44 17.58 -7.57
N GLU A 52 -22.50 18.24 -8.08
CA GLU A 52 -23.90 17.95 -7.76
C GLU A 52 -24.36 16.54 -8.18
N LYS A 53 -23.62 15.91 -9.11
CA LYS A 53 -23.89 14.54 -9.56
C LYS A 53 -23.06 13.49 -8.82
N SER A 54 -22.20 13.91 -7.90
CA SER A 54 -21.32 13.02 -7.14
C SER A 54 -21.96 12.58 -5.83
N ASP A 55 -21.51 11.46 -5.29
CA ASP A 55 -21.92 10.98 -3.97
C ASP A 55 -21.44 11.87 -2.81
N TYR A 56 -20.57 12.83 -3.08
CA TYR A 56 -20.18 13.86 -2.10
C TYR A 56 -21.32 14.90 -1.87
N SER A 57 -22.09 15.21 -2.88
CA SER A 57 -23.16 16.20 -2.75
C SER A 57 -24.32 15.74 -1.86
N ASN A 58 -24.52 14.43 -1.75
CA ASN A 58 -25.62 13.81 -1.00
C ASN A 58 -25.15 13.08 0.28
N GLY A 59 -23.86 13.11 0.60
CA GLY A 59 -23.26 12.50 1.80
C GLY A 59 -22.94 11.01 1.70
N LYS A 60 -23.32 10.30 0.63
CA LYS A 60 -23.08 8.85 0.48
C LYS A 60 -21.59 8.49 0.47
N ALA A 61 -20.73 9.37 -0.07
CA ALA A 61 -19.30 9.10 -0.19
C ALA A 61 -18.61 8.87 1.17
N LEU A 62 -19.13 9.50 2.25
CA LEU A 62 -18.53 9.45 3.59
C LEU A 62 -19.28 8.55 4.59
N GLU A 63 -20.41 7.96 4.18
CA GLU A 63 -21.22 7.08 5.04
C GLU A 63 -20.42 5.98 5.70
N LYS A 64 -19.42 5.39 5.01
CA LYS A 64 -18.60 4.29 5.53
C LYS A 64 -17.76 4.69 6.75
N TYR A 65 -17.37 5.96 6.88
CA TYR A 65 -16.66 6.50 8.06
C TYR A 65 -17.63 6.85 9.19
N ILE A 66 -18.80 7.40 8.83
CA ILE A 66 -19.81 7.89 9.78
C ILE A 66 -20.61 6.73 10.38
N ASN A 67 -20.98 5.72 9.57
CA ASN A 67 -21.81 4.60 9.98
C ASN A 67 -21.03 3.40 10.55
N GLY A 68 -19.71 3.54 10.77
CA GLY A 68 -18.89 2.56 11.48
C GLY A 68 -18.40 1.37 10.64
N TYR A 69 -18.49 1.43 9.30
CA TYR A 69 -17.90 0.41 8.42
C TYR A 69 -16.36 0.45 8.48
N ILE A 70 -15.80 1.66 8.51
CA ILE A 70 -14.36 1.88 8.69
C ILE A 70 -14.06 2.07 10.17
N LYS A 71 -13.03 1.40 10.67
CA LYS A 71 -12.55 1.60 12.04
C LYS A 71 -11.70 2.86 12.11
N LEU A 72 -12.10 3.79 12.97
CA LEU A 72 -11.49 5.11 13.12
C LEU A 72 -10.40 5.15 14.21
N GLN A 73 -10.29 4.10 15.01
CA GLN A 73 -9.35 4.00 16.13
C GLN A 73 -8.56 2.71 16.03
N PRO A 74 -7.34 2.64 16.60
CA PRO A 74 -6.52 1.43 16.63
C PRO A 74 -7.26 0.27 17.30
N ILE A 75 -7.15 -0.92 16.71
CA ILE A 75 -7.79 -2.14 17.22
C ILE A 75 -6.75 -3.02 17.93
N THR A 76 -5.59 -3.22 17.29
CA THR A 76 -4.53 -4.08 17.82
C THR A 76 -3.70 -3.37 18.89
N ASP A 77 -3.21 -4.10 19.88
CA ASP A 77 -2.52 -3.49 21.03
C ASP A 77 -1.22 -2.79 20.60
N LYS A 78 -0.48 -3.39 19.67
CA LYS A 78 0.73 -2.77 19.12
C LYS A 78 0.45 -1.45 18.41
N VAL A 79 -0.64 -1.36 17.63
CA VAL A 79 -1.00 -0.13 16.92
C VAL A 79 -1.51 0.92 17.89
N LYS A 80 -2.22 0.54 18.98
CA LYS A 80 -2.58 1.44 20.07
C LYS A 80 -1.34 2.06 20.70
N GLU A 81 -0.36 1.24 21.09
CA GLU A 81 0.92 1.70 21.66
C GLU A 81 1.64 2.68 20.72
N ILE A 82 1.66 2.42 19.42
CA ILE A 82 2.27 3.33 18.43
C ILE A 82 1.57 4.69 18.46
N PHE A 83 0.25 4.73 18.45
CA PHE A 83 -0.50 6.00 18.44
C PHE A 83 -0.52 6.72 19.78
N GLU A 84 -0.33 6.03 20.89
CA GLU A 84 -0.13 6.65 22.23
C GLU A 84 1.21 7.40 22.29
N ASN A 85 2.21 6.97 21.53
CA ASN A 85 3.55 7.57 21.51
C ASN A 85 3.75 8.65 20.42
N VAL A 86 2.71 8.97 19.65
CA VAL A 86 2.77 10.02 18.61
C VAL A 86 1.64 11.03 18.83
N ASP A 87 1.98 12.32 18.72
CA ASP A 87 0.99 13.41 18.81
C ASP A 87 0.30 13.59 17.44
N ILE A 88 -0.58 12.65 17.10
CA ILE A 88 -1.39 12.68 15.87
C ILE A 88 -2.86 12.56 16.25
N HIS A 89 -3.63 13.59 15.89
CA HIS A 89 -5.08 13.54 16.01
C HIS A 89 -5.68 12.67 14.89
N LEU A 90 -6.18 11.49 15.23
CA LEU A 90 -6.95 10.66 14.30
C LEU A 90 -8.38 11.23 14.18
N PRO A 91 -8.88 11.44 12.95
CA PRO A 91 -10.23 11.95 12.75
C PRO A 91 -11.30 11.08 13.42
N THR A 92 -12.07 11.71 14.30
CA THR A 92 -13.19 11.09 15.01
C THR A 92 -14.44 11.00 14.12
N LYS A 93 -15.46 10.29 14.56
CA LYS A 93 -16.76 10.27 13.87
C LYS A 93 -17.34 11.68 13.71
N GLU A 94 -17.17 12.52 14.71
CA GLU A 94 -17.66 13.91 14.68
C GLU A 94 -16.90 14.74 13.65
N ASP A 95 -15.58 14.56 13.53
CA ASP A 95 -14.78 15.21 12.50
C ASP A 95 -15.25 14.82 11.09
N TRP A 96 -15.56 13.54 10.87
CA TRP A 96 -16.10 13.07 9.59
C TRP A 96 -17.49 13.63 9.28
N ILE A 97 -18.37 13.77 10.28
CA ILE A 97 -19.69 14.41 10.13
C ILE A 97 -19.52 15.88 9.76
N ASN A 98 -18.64 16.60 10.46
CA ASN A 98 -18.39 18.02 10.19
C ASN A 98 -17.79 18.22 8.81
N LEU A 99 -16.85 17.36 8.40
CA LEU A 99 -16.28 17.40 7.06
C LEU A 99 -17.33 17.12 5.97
N ASP A 100 -18.24 16.17 6.19
CA ASP A 100 -19.35 15.87 5.26
C ASP A 100 -20.29 17.08 5.10
N LEU A 101 -20.67 17.73 6.19
CA LEU A 101 -21.48 18.94 6.16
C LEU A 101 -20.79 20.09 5.41
N ASP A 102 -19.51 20.28 5.65
CA ASP A 102 -18.71 21.30 4.97
C ASP A 102 -18.53 21.00 3.48
N ILE A 103 -18.30 19.74 3.11
CA ILE A 103 -18.20 19.31 1.71
C ILE A 103 -19.54 19.55 0.99
N ARG A 104 -20.66 19.20 1.60
CA ARG A 104 -21.99 19.47 0.99
C ARG A 104 -22.24 20.96 0.81
N LYS A 105 -21.77 21.79 1.72
CA LYS A 105 -21.95 23.24 1.68
C LYS A 105 -21.05 23.93 0.66
N TYR A 106 -19.75 23.58 0.62
CA TYR A 106 -18.74 24.30 -0.16
C TYR A 106 -18.29 23.54 -1.42
N GLY A 107 -18.53 22.23 -1.46
CA GLY A 107 -18.06 21.34 -2.52
C GLY A 107 -16.62 20.85 -2.33
N LEU A 108 -16.10 20.18 -3.34
CA LEU A 108 -14.71 19.79 -3.49
C LEU A 108 -14.15 20.39 -4.77
N TYR A 109 -12.91 20.86 -4.73
CA TYR A 109 -12.20 21.37 -5.91
C TYR A 109 -11.79 20.24 -6.87
N ASN A 110 -11.27 19.14 -6.32
CA ASN A 110 -10.83 17.97 -7.07
C ASN A 110 -11.93 16.90 -7.10
N ALA A 111 -12.26 16.36 -8.28
CA ALA A 111 -13.19 15.24 -8.42
C ALA A 111 -12.60 13.92 -7.89
N TYR A 112 -11.27 13.74 -8.00
CA TYR A 112 -10.50 12.62 -7.48
C TYR A 112 -9.30 13.16 -6.72
N GLN A 113 -8.97 12.57 -5.56
CA GLN A 113 -7.86 12.99 -4.71
C GLN A 113 -6.73 11.97 -4.70
N LEU A 114 -7.05 10.68 -4.61
CA LEU A 114 -6.07 9.64 -4.31
C LEU A 114 -6.06 8.52 -5.34
N THR A 115 -4.86 8.16 -5.76
CA THR A 115 -4.55 6.96 -6.55
C THR A 115 -3.23 6.36 -6.07
N GLN A 116 -3.06 5.05 -6.26
CA GLN A 116 -1.82 4.37 -5.92
C GLN A 116 -1.11 3.88 -7.17
N ALA A 117 -0.24 4.73 -7.71
CA ALA A 117 0.61 4.41 -8.85
C ALA A 117 1.84 3.58 -8.42
N PRO A 118 2.46 2.80 -9.35
CA PRO A 118 3.75 2.18 -9.09
C PRO A 118 4.85 3.25 -9.03
N ASN A 119 5.73 3.14 -8.03
CA ASN A 119 6.86 4.05 -7.88
C ASN A 119 8.07 3.25 -7.38
N GLN A 120 9.01 2.98 -8.26
CA GLN A 120 10.20 2.22 -7.92
C GLN A 120 11.43 3.13 -7.87
N SER A 121 11.74 3.84 -8.96
CA SER A 121 12.92 4.71 -9.00
C SER A 121 12.86 5.85 -7.98
N SER A 122 11.69 6.46 -7.79
CA SER A 122 11.48 7.50 -6.77
C SER A 122 11.66 6.95 -5.36
N ALA A 123 11.29 5.68 -5.11
CA ALA A 123 11.44 5.07 -3.80
C ALA A 123 12.92 4.90 -3.41
N TYR A 124 13.79 4.54 -4.37
CA TYR A 124 15.23 4.45 -4.11
C TYR A 124 15.87 5.80 -3.80
N LEU A 125 15.47 6.86 -4.52
CA LEU A 125 15.94 8.22 -4.24
C LEU A 125 15.52 8.69 -2.85
N MET A 126 14.37 8.24 -2.37
CA MET A 126 13.82 8.59 -1.06
C MET A 126 14.22 7.59 0.03
N GLU A 127 15.14 6.66 -0.25
CA GLU A 127 15.60 5.63 0.68
C GLU A 127 14.45 4.90 1.38
N THR A 128 13.49 4.40 0.57
CA THR A 128 12.32 3.69 1.07
C THR A 128 11.92 2.53 0.17
N SER A 129 11.08 1.61 0.69
CA SER A 129 10.58 0.49 -0.12
C SER A 129 9.64 0.96 -1.24
N PRO A 130 9.68 0.31 -2.42
CA PRO A 130 8.80 0.66 -3.53
C PRO A 130 7.31 0.42 -3.21
N SER A 131 6.46 1.34 -3.66
CA SER A 131 5.00 1.18 -3.61
C SER A 131 4.44 0.95 -2.19
N VAL A 132 3.25 0.36 -2.11
CA VAL A 132 2.61 -0.18 -0.90
C VAL A 132 2.71 -1.70 -0.84
N LEU A 133 3.28 -2.30 -1.88
CA LEU A 133 3.43 -3.75 -2.02
C LEU A 133 4.65 -4.25 -1.24
N PRO A 134 4.72 -5.56 -0.94
CA PRO A 134 5.90 -6.15 -0.34
C PRO A 134 7.09 -6.09 -1.30
N VAL A 135 8.29 -6.01 -0.75
CA VAL A 135 9.53 -5.99 -1.54
C VAL A 135 9.79 -7.34 -2.20
N SER A 136 10.43 -7.34 -3.37
CA SER A 136 10.77 -8.59 -4.07
C SER A 136 11.91 -9.33 -3.39
N SER A 137 12.83 -8.59 -2.76
CA SER A 137 13.99 -9.11 -2.02
C SER A 137 14.42 -8.11 -0.97
N GLU A 138 15.05 -8.56 0.10
CA GLU A 138 15.68 -7.72 1.11
C GLU A 138 16.88 -6.93 0.58
N VAL A 139 17.52 -7.46 -0.48
CA VAL A 139 18.57 -6.80 -1.25
C VAL A 139 18.22 -6.95 -2.73
N GLU A 140 17.98 -5.83 -3.41
CA GLU A 140 17.77 -5.85 -4.85
C GLU A 140 19.06 -5.62 -5.60
N VAL A 141 19.31 -6.47 -6.58
CA VAL A 141 20.43 -6.34 -7.52
C VAL A 141 19.86 -5.88 -8.87
N ARG A 142 20.40 -4.81 -9.41
CA ARG A 142 19.99 -4.25 -10.70
C ARG A 142 21.15 -4.14 -11.66
N ASP A 143 20.93 -4.65 -12.85
CA ASP A 143 21.87 -4.58 -13.96
C ASP A 143 21.53 -3.37 -14.83
N TYR A 144 22.50 -2.47 -14.97
CA TYR A 144 22.46 -1.34 -15.90
C TYR A 144 23.54 -1.52 -16.98
N GLY A 145 23.34 -2.52 -17.83
CA GLY A 145 24.33 -2.89 -18.85
C GLY A 145 25.59 -3.49 -18.22
N TYR A 146 26.68 -2.72 -18.16
CA TYR A 146 27.96 -3.14 -17.57
C TYR A 146 28.08 -2.88 -16.06
N LEU A 147 27.10 -2.18 -15.48
CA LEU A 147 27.09 -1.83 -14.06
C LEU A 147 26.01 -2.62 -13.31
N GLN A 148 26.41 -3.21 -12.23
CA GLN A 148 25.50 -3.84 -11.27
C GLN A 148 25.40 -2.98 -10.04
N THR A 149 24.20 -2.59 -9.66
CA THR A 149 23.96 -1.80 -8.45
C THR A 149 23.19 -2.62 -7.44
N ILE A 150 23.67 -2.62 -6.21
CA ILE A 150 23.09 -3.34 -5.08
C ILE A 150 22.32 -2.35 -4.22
N TYR A 151 21.03 -2.61 -4.01
CA TYR A 151 20.14 -1.82 -3.18
C TYR A 151 19.64 -2.66 -1.99
N PRO A 152 20.30 -2.58 -0.83
CA PRO A 152 19.69 -3.13 0.39
C PRO A 152 18.45 -2.32 0.76
N MET A 153 17.44 -2.99 1.30
CA MET A 153 16.26 -2.30 1.78
C MET A 153 16.62 -1.37 2.95
N PRO A 154 15.99 -0.22 3.06
CA PRO A 154 16.29 0.77 4.09
C PRO A 154 16.14 0.21 5.50
N PHE A 155 17.04 0.58 6.39
CA PHE A 155 17.10 0.10 7.79
C PHE A 155 17.25 -1.42 7.94
N LEU A 156 17.69 -2.13 6.90
CA LEU A 156 17.95 -3.57 6.97
C LEU A 156 19.07 -3.88 7.97
N THR A 157 18.80 -4.78 8.91
CA THR A 157 19.75 -5.32 9.87
C THR A 157 19.63 -6.83 9.95
N ASN A 158 20.60 -7.51 10.58
CA ASN A 158 20.50 -8.96 10.81
C ASN A 158 19.31 -9.35 11.71
N GLU A 159 18.88 -8.42 12.57
CA GLU A 159 17.79 -8.65 13.52
C GLU A 159 16.43 -8.52 12.88
N ASN A 160 16.25 -7.58 11.93
CA ASN A 160 14.96 -7.26 11.33
C ASN A 160 14.77 -7.79 9.89
N LYS A 161 15.78 -8.45 9.31
CA LYS A 161 15.70 -8.96 7.93
C LYS A 161 14.50 -9.90 7.69
N HIS A 162 14.05 -10.63 8.72
CA HIS A 162 12.90 -11.51 8.63
C HIS A 162 11.59 -10.74 8.37
N LEU A 163 11.52 -9.46 8.73
CA LEU A 163 10.38 -8.58 8.45
C LEU A 163 10.33 -8.14 6.98
N TYR A 164 11.49 -8.12 6.27
CA TYR A 164 11.53 -7.90 4.82
C TYR A 164 11.30 -9.19 4.03
N LYS A 165 10.28 -9.96 4.44
CA LYS A 165 9.88 -11.17 3.74
C LYS A 165 9.61 -10.88 2.27
N SER A 166 10.19 -11.71 1.39
CA SER A 166 10.04 -11.55 -0.06
C SER A 166 8.56 -11.62 -0.49
N ALA A 167 8.18 -10.79 -1.43
CA ALA A 167 6.86 -10.81 -2.05
C ALA A 167 6.46 -12.20 -2.60
N TYR A 168 7.43 -13.04 -2.95
CA TYR A 168 7.19 -14.42 -3.42
C TYR A 168 6.93 -15.41 -2.28
N ASP A 169 7.27 -15.06 -1.05
CA ASP A 169 7.08 -15.88 0.15
C ASP A 169 5.89 -15.43 1.00
N ILE A 170 5.35 -14.25 0.72
CA ILE A 170 4.15 -13.71 1.35
C ILE A 170 2.91 -14.42 0.78
N ASP A 171 1.94 -14.73 1.65
CA ASP A 171 0.61 -15.19 1.22
C ASP A 171 -0.07 -14.08 0.40
N GLN A 172 -0.27 -14.36 -0.90
CA GLN A 172 -0.86 -13.40 -1.82
C GLN A 172 -2.31 -13.03 -1.47
N LYS A 173 -3.05 -13.87 -0.74
CA LYS A 173 -4.38 -13.51 -0.26
C LYS A 173 -4.30 -12.47 0.86
N LYS A 174 -3.38 -12.65 1.80
CA LYS A 174 -3.15 -11.64 2.86
C LYS A 174 -2.66 -10.31 2.30
N MET A 175 -1.80 -10.36 1.27
CA MET A 175 -1.40 -9.15 0.54
C MET A 175 -2.60 -8.49 -0.12
N LEU A 176 -3.50 -9.25 -0.76
CA LEU A 176 -4.72 -8.72 -1.36
C LEU A 176 -5.69 -8.15 -0.32
N ASP A 177 -5.78 -8.74 0.87
CA ASP A 177 -6.56 -8.19 1.99
C ASP A 177 -6.04 -6.82 2.43
N LEU A 178 -4.71 -6.66 2.53
CA LEU A 178 -4.10 -5.36 2.82
C LEU A 178 -4.39 -4.33 1.71
N ILE A 179 -4.30 -4.74 0.44
CA ILE A 179 -4.65 -3.89 -0.71
C ILE A 179 -6.12 -3.49 -0.65
N LYS A 180 -7.01 -4.39 -0.24
CA LYS A 180 -8.43 -4.08 -0.03
C LYS A 180 -8.62 -2.99 1.03
N VAL A 181 -7.89 -3.06 2.13
CA VAL A 181 -7.91 -2.02 3.17
C VAL A 181 -7.52 -0.66 2.59
N ILE A 182 -6.43 -0.59 1.83
CA ILE A 182 -6.00 0.66 1.17
C ILE A 182 -7.08 1.17 0.20
N GLN A 183 -7.65 0.26 -0.61
CA GLN A 183 -8.66 0.59 -1.62
C GLN A 183 -9.91 1.25 -1.03
N GLU A 184 -10.25 0.95 0.22
CA GLU A 184 -11.37 1.60 0.90
C GLU A 184 -11.18 3.12 1.08
N HIS A 185 -9.94 3.60 1.05
CA HIS A 185 -9.63 5.01 1.31
C HIS A 185 -9.24 5.80 0.08
N ILE A 186 -9.08 5.17 -1.08
CA ILE A 186 -8.67 5.85 -2.32
C ILE A 186 -9.79 5.85 -3.37
N ASP A 187 -9.78 6.86 -4.24
CA ASP A 187 -10.80 7.02 -5.29
C ASP A 187 -10.58 6.07 -6.45
N GLN A 188 -9.34 5.95 -6.89
CA GLN A 188 -8.96 5.21 -8.08
C GLN A 188 -8.43 3.81 -7.75
N ALA A 189 -7.89 3.11 -8.73
CA ALA A 189 -7.34 1.78 -8.54
C ALA A 189 -5.93 1.81 -7.95
N ILE A 190 -5.46 0.65 -7.51
CA ILE A 190 -4.10 0.38 -7.05
C ILE A 190 -3.39 -0.45 -8.09
N SER A 191 -2.15 -0.11 -8.40
CA SER A 191 -1.27 -0.92 -9.26
C SER A 191 -0.83 -2.18 -8.53
N THR A 192 -1.75 -3.14 -8.41
CA THR A 192 -1.57 -4.37 -7.65
C THR A 192 -0.79 -5.40 -8.47
N THR A 193 0.36 -5.83 -7.97
CA THR A 193 1.17 -6.90 -8.57
C THR A 193 1.02 -8.17 -7.74
N ILE A 194 0.70 -9.28 -8.39
CA ILE A 194 0.69 -10.62 -7.79
C ILE A 194 2.04 -11.28 -8.04
N ASN A 195 2.65 -11.82 -7.00
CA ASN A 195 3.94 -12.49 -7.08
C ASN A 195 3.74 -13.99 -6.87
N ILE A 196 4.14 -14.80 -7.85
CA ILE A 196 3.99 -16.25 -7.83
C ILE A 196 5.34 -16.94 -8.02
N LYS A 197 5.48 -18.11 -7.42
CA LYS A 197 6.62 -19.01 -7.66
C LYS A 197 6.46 -19.72 -9.00
N SER A 198 7.55 -20.12 -9.61
CA SER A 198 7.50 -20.90 -10.85
C SER A 198 6.79 -22.27 -10.67
N SER A 199 6.71 -22.77 -9.44
CA SER A 199 5.99 -23.98 -9.07
C SER A 199 4.48 -23.77 -8.85
N THR A 200 3.98 -22.53 -8.86
CA THR A 200 2.56 -22.23 -8.62
C THR A 200 1.70 -22.85 -9.73
N SER A 201 0.74 -23.68 -9.35
CA SER A 201 -0.17 -24.34 -10.29
C SER A 201 -1.16 -23.35 -10.92
N MET A 202 -1.67 -23.69 -12.11
CA MET A 202 -2.73 -22.91 -12.77
C MET A 202 -3.99 -22.80 -11.89
N LYS A 203 -4.31 -23.82 -11.09
CA LYS A 203 -5.45 -23.80 -10.16
C LYS A 203 -5.27 -22.74 -9.07
N GLU A 204 -4.09 -22.65 -8.49
CA GLU A 204 -3.76 -21.62 -7.47
C GLU A 204 -3.78 -20.24 -8.09
N HIS A 205 -3.22 -20.08 -9.29
CA HIS A 205 -3.24 -18.82 -10.04
C HIS A 205 -4.69 -18.32 -10.25
N LEU A 206 -5.56 -19.16 -10.81
CA LEU A 206 -6.98 -18.84 -10.99
C LEU A 206 -7.68 -18.58 -9.64
N GLY A 207 -7.31 -19.33 -8.60
CA GLY A 207 -7.81 -19.15 -7.25
C GLY A 207 -7.53 -17.73 -6.70
N LEU A 208 -6.36 -17.14 -6.97
CA LEU A 208 -6.03 -15.76 -6.58
C LEU A 208 -6.85 -14.72 -7.35
N ILE A 209 -7.10 -14.94 -8.65
CA ILE A 209 -7.96 -14.05 -9.45
C ILE A 209 -9.38 -14.05 -8.89
N ILE A 210 -9.94 -15.24 -8.65
CA ILE A 210 -11.29 -15.40 -8.09
C ILE A 210 -11.36 -14.76 -6.68
N TYR A 211 -10.32 -14.95 -5.87
CA TYR A 211 -10.25 -14.34 -4.54
C TYR A 211 -10.26 -12.82 -4.62
N ALA A 212 -9.40 -12.22 -5.45
CA ALA A 212 -9.34 -10.78 -5.65
C ALA A 212 -10.70 -10.21 -6.10
N TRP A 213 -11.37 -10.91 -7.03
CA TRP A 213 -12.72 -10.53 -7.47
C TRP A 213 -13.75 -10.61 -6.33
N LYS A 214 -13.74 -11.70 -5.55
CA LYS A 214 -14.68 -11.89 -4.43
C LYS A 214 -14.56 -10.82 -3.35
N ILE A 215 -13.34 -10.40 -3.02
CA ILE A 215 -13.12 -9.33 -2.03
C ILE A 215 -13.28 -7.92 -2.64
N GLY A 216 -13.57 -7.83 -3.95
CA GLY A 216 -13.85 -6.57 -4.63
C GLY A 216 -12.62 -5.72 -4.93
N ILE A 217 -11.48 -6.33 -5.28
CA ILE A 217 -10.31 -5.60 -5.80
C ILE A 217 -10.65 -5.01 -7.17
N LYS A 218 -10.44 -3.71 -7.37
CA LYS A 218 -10.79 -2.99 -8.59
C LYS A 218 -9.98 -3.44 -9.81
N SER A 219 -8.68 -3.71 -9.64
CA SER A 219 -7.80 -4.12 -10.73
C SER A 219 -6.60 -4.90 -10.24
N LEU A 220 -6.12 -5.83 -11.09
CA LEU A 220 -4.82 -6.47 -11.00
C LEU A 220 -3.98 -5.95 -12.16
N TYR A 221 -2.73 -5.56 -11.87
CA TYR A 221 -1.89 -4.88 -12.86
C TYR A 221 -0.86 -5.81 -13.48
N TYR A 222 0.00 -6.45 -12.67
CA TYR A 222 1.02 -7.38 -13.13
C TYR A 222 0.98 -8.71 -12.39
N TRP A 223 1.42 -9.75 -13.10
CA TRP A 223 1.85 -11.03 -12.57
C TRP A 223 3.35 -11.13 -12.71
N ARG A 224 4.04 -11.39 -11.61
CA ARG A 224 5.49 -11.61 -11.60
C ARG A 224 5.76 -13.03 -11.17
N THR A 225 6.40 -13.81 -12.02
CA THR A 225 6.89 -15.14 -11.69
C THR A 225 8.32 -15.03 -11.20
N GLN A 226 8.62 -15.66 -10.08
CA GLN A 226 9.99 -15.77 -9.58
C GLN A 226 10.85 -16.51 -10.63
N LYS A 227 11.93 -15.88 -11.08
CA LYS A 227 12.89 -16.55 -11.94
C LYS A 227 13.56 -17.66 -11.13
N GLN A 228 13.60 -18.89 -11.64
CA GLN A 228 14.51 -19.90 -11.13
C GLN A 228 15.94 -19.38 -11.38
N SER A 229 16.73 -19.25 -10.33
CA SER A 229 18.16 -18.96 -10.51
C SER A 229 18.77 -20.19 -11.21
N ILE A 230 19.16 -20.03 -12.46
CA ILE A 230 19.96 -21.03 -13.22
C ILE A 230 21.36 -21.20 -12.59
N MET A 231 21.64 -20.52 -11.47
CA MET A 231 22.95 -20.50 -10.82
C MET A 231 23.18 -21.54 -9.74
N ALA A 232 22.26 -22.53 -9.55
CA ALA A 232 22.50 -23.59 -8.57
C ALA A 232 23.50 -24.65 -9.05
N ASP A 233 23.89 -24.70 -10.34
CA ASP A 233 24.73 -25.77 -10.89
C ASP A 233 25.97 -25.32 -11.68
N LYS A 234 26.36 -24.06 -11.58
CA LYS A 234 27.68 -23.65 -12.06
C LYS A 234 28.59 -23.40 -10.87
N GLU A 235 29.35 -24.43 -10.48
CA GLU A 235 30.58 -24.21 -9.72
C GLU A 235 31.39 -23.11 -10.44
N PRO A 236 31.91 -22.14 -9.70
CA PRO A 236 32.76 -21.11 -10.31
C PRO A 236 33.97 -21.80 -10.93
N VAL A 237 33.95 -21.97 -12.23
CA VAL A 237 35.14 -22.40 -12.96
C VAL A 237 36.14 -21.24 -12.84
N CYS A 238 37.13 -21.46 -12.03
CA CYS A 238 38.24 -20.52 -11.86
C CYS A 238 39.04 -20.50 -13.18
N GLU A 239 38.80 -19.52 -14.06
CA GLU A 239 39.52 -19.37 -15.33
C GLU A 239 41.04 -19.07 -15.15
N SER A 240 41.48 -18.83 -13.94
CA SER A 240 42.89 -18.55 -13.65
C SER A 240 43.76 -19.81 -13.37
N CYS A 241 43.21 -21.03 -13.43
CA CYS A 241 43.92 -22.27 -13.18
C CYS A 241 44.26 -23.07 -14.46
N SER A 242 44.11 -22.49 -15.65
CA SER A 242 44.58 -23.11 -16.89
C SER A 242 45.85 -22.42 -17.36
N VAL A 243 46.99 -22.88 -16.86
CA VAL A 243 48.33 -22.77 -17.50
C VAL A 243 48.84 -24.16 -17.74
#